data_dd24118fef16645011ab902fc8fe3633
#
_entry.id   dd24118fef16645011ab902fc8fe3633
#
_cell.length_a   1.000
_cell.length_b   1.000
_cell.length_c   1.000
_cell.angle_alpha   90.00
_cell.angle_beta   90.00
_cell.angle_gamma   90.00
#
_symmetry.space_group_name_H-M   'P 1'
#
loop_
_entity.id
_entity.type
_entity.pdbx_description
1 polymer ?
#
loop_
_entity_poly.entity_id
_entity_poly.type
_entity_poly.pdbx_seq_one_letter_code
_entity_poly.pdbx_strand_id
1 'polypeptide(L)'
;MHTGKPVIVMLDEIGKAMKAVKNVLLTLMLEQRIGDDYLPVGPNGERSIVFGTTNLMTDGVGDMLEAHARNRVAFVTVRKSDADEWIEDYAIPNNIAPEVIAWVKQFPHALLSYTDPSQKDNPYIFNPTRAGISAVVTPRSLEKASHIAKQRSTLGDALTISLLTGTIGESASRDMQAFFTVVDKLPTWDAIVSSPTTAKLPDDAVARCILVFSAIARVEKDTLSKWMQYVQRMDKEWQALFATSVMKSPAKQSFCVMNKEFKDWALANQWLF
;
A
#
# COMPACT_ATOMS: atom_id res chain seq x y z
N MET A 1 22.07 -29.37 0.18
CA MET A 1 22.52 -29.72 -1.16
C MET A 1 21.84 -28.83 -2.16
N HIS A 2 22.59 -27.99 -2.85
CA HIS A 2 22.02 -27.11 -3.88
C HIS A 2 21.64 -27.96 -5.09
N THR A 3 20.42 -27.80 -5.55
CA THR A 3 19.80 -28.59 -6.63
C THR A 3 20.31 -28.22 -8.04
N GLY A 4 21.45 -27.51 -8.17
CA GLY A 4 21.97 -27.05 -9.47
C GLY A 4 21.08 -26.02 -10.17
N LYS A 5 20.14 -25.40 -9.46
CA LYS A 5 19.30 -24.31 -10.00
C LYS A 5 19.83 -22.94 -9.55
N PRO A 6 19.88 -21.95 -10.45
CA PRO A 6 20.26 -20.60 -10.07
C PRO A 6 19.31 -20.04 -9.02
N VAL A 7 19.82 -19.19 -8.15
CA VAL A 7 19.05 -18.55 -7.05
C VAL A 7 19.10 -17.04 -7.16
N ILE A 8 18.10 -16.39 -6.58
CA ILE A 8 18.09 -14.94 -6.36
C ILE A 8 18.35 -14.73 -4.88
N VAL A 9 19.42 -13.99 -4.55
CA VAL A 9 19.82 -13.66 -3.18
C VAL A 9 19.62 -12.17 -2.96
N MET A 10 18.79 -11.80 -1.98
CA MET A 10 18.59 -10.43 -1.55
C MET A 10 19.32 -10.19 -0.22
N LEU A 11 20.17 -9.17 -0.17
CA LEU A 11 20.89 -8.73 1.02
C LEU A 11 20.22 -7.45 1.53
N ASP A 12 19.36 -7.58 2.53
CA ASP A 12 18.63 -6.44 3.07
C ASP A 12 19.50 -5.59 4.00
N GLU A 13 19.40 -4.25 3.83
CA GLU A 13 20.12 -3.26 4.63
C GLU A 13 21.66 -3.44 4.67
N ILE A 14 22.26 -3.79 3.54
CA ILE A 14 23.73 -4.04 3.45
C ILE A 14 24.56 -2.85 4.00
N GLY A 15 24.04 -1.62 3.91
CA GLY A 15 24.68 -0.43 4.46
C GLY A 15 24.91 -0.48 5.96
N LYS A 16 24.07 -1.19 6.71
CA LYS A 16 24.16 -1.31 8.18
C LYS A 16 25.12 -2.41 8.66
N ALA A 17 25.58 -3.27 7.76
CA ALA A 17 26.50 -4.34 8.13
C ALA A 17 27.86 -3.79 8.57
N MET A 18 28.52 -4.47 9.53
CA MET A 18 29.89 -4.15 9.92
C MET A 18 30.84 -4.28 8.73
N LYS A 19 31.93 -3.50 8.70
CA LYS A 19 32.88 -3.45 7.59
C LYS A 19 33.37 -4.83 7.13
N ALA A 20 33.73 -5.70 8.05
CA ALA A 20 34.19 -7.06 7.73
C ALA A 20 33.11 -7.88 7.01
N VAL A 21 31.85 -7.76 7.46
CA VAL A 21 30.70 -8.42 6.84
C VAL A 21 30.40 -7.82 5.47
N LYS A 22 30.42 -6.47 5.32
CA LYS A 22 30.26 -5.81 4.02
C LYS A 22 31.23 -6.36 2.97
N ASN A 23 32.49 -6.56 3.33
CA ASN A 23 33.50 -7.06 2.38
C ASN A 23 33.14 -8.48 1.89
N VAL A 24 32.66 -9.36 2.78
CA VAL A 24 32.21 -10.71 2.40
C VAL A 24 30.97 -10.65 1.51
N LEU A 25 30.00 -9.79 1.86
CA LEU A 25 28.77 -9.61 1.07
C LEU A 25 29.05 -9.00 -0.30
N LEU A 26 30.04 -8.10 -0.41
CA LEU A 26 30.49 -7.57 -1.70
C LEU A 26 31.12 -8.67 -2.56
N THR A 27 31.94 -9.55 -1.97
CA THR A 27 32.48 -10.72 -2.69
C THR A 27 31.35 -11.61 -3.19
N LEU A 28 30.31 -11.85 -2.39
CA LEU A 28 29.13 -12.58 -2.82
C LEU A 28 28.41 -11.91 -3.99
N MET A 29 28.22 -10.59 -3.94
CA MET A 29 27.58 -9.85 -5.03
C MET A 29 28.38 -9.87 -6.33
N LEU A 30 29.70 -9.75 -6.24
CA LEU A 30 30.58 -9.59 -7.39
C LEU A 30 31.06 -10.93 -7.99
N GLU A 31 31.46 -11.86 -7.12
CA GLU A 31 32.08 -13.13 -7.50
C GLU A 31 31.12 -14.32 -7.33
N GLN A 32 29.95 -14.09 -6.74
CA GLN A 32 28.94 -15.13 -6.46
C GLN A 32 29.46 -16.26 -5.59
N ARG A 33 30.34 -15.92 -4.62
CA ARG A 33 30.91 -16.88 -3.67
C ARG A 33 31.10 -16.30 -2.27
N ILE A 34 31.15 -17.19 -1.30
CA ILE A 34 31.57 -16.92 0.08
C ILE A 34 32.67 -17.95 0.43
N GLY A 35 33.87 -17.46 0.70
CA GLY A 35 35.03 -18.39 0.83
C GLY A 35 35.23 -19.19 -0.43
N ASP A 36 35.21 -20.51 -0.30
CA ASP A 36 35.38 -21.46 -1.42
C ASP A 36 34.03 -21.97 -1.99
N ASP A 37 32.90 -21.56 -1.38
CA ASP A 37 31.57 -21.95 -1.82
C ASP A 37 30.98 -20.96 -2.84
N TYR A 38 30.64 -21.47 -4.02
CA TYR A 38 30.02 -20.71 -5.11
C TYR A 38 28.50 -20.84 -5.12
N LEU A 39 27.82 -19.80 -5.55
CA LEU A 39 26.40 -19.89 -5.84
C LEU A 39 26.16 -20.83 -7.02
N PRO A 40 25.02 -21.56 -7.01
CA PRO A 40 24.70 -22.51 -8.06
C PRO A 40 24.54 -21.83 -9.42
N VAL A 41 24.96 -22.54 -10.47
CA VAL A 41 24.77 -22.18 -11.88
C VAL A 41 23.82 -23.19 -12.49
N GLY A 42 22.90 -22.73 -13.31
CA GLY A 42 21.95 -23.58 -14.02
C GLY A 42 22.59 -24.42 -15.11
N PRO A 43 21.87 -25.43 -15.61
CA PRO A 43 22.42 -26.39 -16.58
C PRO A 43 22.78 -25.77 -17.94
N ASN A 44 22.17 -24.62 -18.29
CA ASN A 44 22.46 -23.87 -19.51
C ASN A 44 23.40 -22.68 -19.26
N GLY A 45 24.05 -22.62 -18.10
CA GLY A 45 24.93 -21.51 -17.73
C GLY A 45 24.23 -20.29 -17.10
N GLU A 46 22.96 -20.41 -16.75
CA GLU A 46 22.26 -19.34 -16.05
C GLU A 46 22.91 -19.05 -14.68
N ARG A 47 23.29 -17.81 -14.46
CA ARG A 47 23.95 -17.40 -13.22
C ARG A 47 22.93 -17.00 -12.16
N SER A 48 23.26 -17.24 -10.90
CA SER A 48 22.53 -16.68 -9.76
C SER A 48 22.61 -15.15 -9.77
N ILE A 49 21.60 -14.49 -9.21
CA ILE A 49 21.54 -13.02 -9.09
C ILE A 49 21.68 -12.66 -7.63
N VAL A 50 22.56 -11.72 -7.32
CA VAL A 50 22.69 -11.15 -5.98
C VAL A 50 22.46 -9.65 -6.05
N PHE A 51 21.54 -9.13 -5.23
CA PHE A 51 21.33 -7.69 -5.10
C PHE A 51 21.22 -7.31 -3.63
N GLY A 52 21.51 -6.05 -3.31
CA GLY A 52 21.39 -5.52 -1.96
C GLY A 52 20.48 -4.32 -1.90
N THR A 53 19.84 -4.11 -0.75
CA THR A 53 19.12 -2.88 -0.43
C THR A 53 19.93 -2.07 0.60
N THR A 54 19.80 -0.75 0.54
CA THR A 54 20.35 0.15 1.55
C THR A 54 19.54 1.43 1.59
N ASN A 55 19.53 2.11 2.73
CA ASN A 55 18.93 3.43 2.85
C ASN A 55 19.85 4.49 2.23
N LEU A 56 19.27 5.61 1.82
CA LEU A 56 20.05 6.77 1.38
C LEU A 56 20.76 7.40 2.59
N MET A 57 21.93 8.00 2.35
CA MET A 57 22.64 8.74 3.41
C MET A 57 21.82 9.88 4.00
N THR A 58 20.97 10.50 3.18
CA THR A 58 20.01 11.52 3.60
C THR A 58 19.03 11.06 4.66
N ASP A 59 18.82 9.74 4.76
CA ASP A 59 17.92 9.15 5.78
C ASP A 59 18.58 9.03 7.17
N GLY A 60 19.84 9.50 7.31
CA GLY A 60 20.57 9.50 8.57
C GLY A 60 20.95 8.10 9.11
N VAL A 61 20.74 7.05 8.34
CA VAL A 61 20.83 5.65 8.78
C VAL A 61 21.76 4.79 7.90
N GLY A 62 22.36 5.35 6.86
CA GLY A 62 23.14 4.61 5.88
C GLY A 62 24.63 4.93 5.87
N ASP A 63 25.48 3.93 6.08
CA ASP A 63 26.87 4.00 5.65
C ASP A 63 26.97 3.70 4.16
N MET A 64 27.63 4.58 3.43
CA MET A 64 27.90 4.37 2.00
C MET A 64 28.80 3.14 1.82
N LEU A 65 28.57 2.40 0.73
CA LEU A 65 29.57 1.48 0.22
C LEU A 65 30.86 2.25 -0.10
N GLU A 66 32.01 1.68 0.26
CA GLU A 66 33.32 2.29 -0.02
C GLU A 66 33.51 2.55 -1.52
N ALA A 67 34.32 3.55 -1.88
CA ALA A 67 34.47 3.99 -3.27
C ALA A 67 34.82 2.87 -4.25
N HIS A 68 35.65 1.91 -3.82
CA HIS A 68 36.04 0.75 -4.64
C HIS A 68 34.89 -0.23 -4.90
N ALA A 69 33.91 -0.30 -4.01
CA ALA A 69 32.72 -1.13 -4.18
C ALA A 69 31.69 -0.48 -5.11
N ARG A 70 31.58 0.84 -5.09
CA ARG A 70 30.63 1.59 -5.92
C ARG A 70 30.81 1.39 -7.42
N ASN A 71 32.03 1.27 -7.87
CA ASN A 71 32.34 1.09 -9.29
C ASN A 71 32.01 -0.34 -9.81
N ARG A 72 31.61 -1.24 -8.93
CA ARG A 72 31.38 -2.65 -9.24
C ARG A 72 29.93 -3.08 -9.17
N VAL A 73 29.04 -2.18 -8.76
CA VAL A 73 27.60 -2.41 -8.63
C VAL A 73 26.82 -1.34 -9.36
N ALA A 74 25.65 -1.69 -9.89
CA ALA A 74 24.71 -0.74 -10.43
C ALA A 74 23.81 -0.24 -9.29
N PHE A 75 23.72 1.07 -9.12
CA PHE A 75 22.80 1.69 -8.15
C PHE A 75 21.50 2.06 -8.83
N VAL A 76 20.41 1.58 -8.25
CA VAL A 76 19.05 1.95 -8.65
C VAL A 76 18.39 2.64 -7.47
N THR A 77 18.02 3.89 -7.62
CA THR A 77 17.26 4.62 -6.61
C THR A 77 15.78 4.32 -6.81
N VAL A 78 15.17 3.72 -5.80
CA VAL A 78 13.73 3.45 -5.78
C VAL A 78 13.04 4.60 -5.05
N ARG A 79 12.13 5.30 -5.73
CA ARG A 79 11.32 6.33 -5.10
C ARG A 79 10.21 5.71 -4.24
N LYS A 80 9.77 6.43 -3.24
CA LYS A 80 8.58 6.08 -2.47
C LYS A 80 7.35 6.21 -3.37
N SER A 81 6.39 5.30 -3.25
CA SER A 81 5.08 5.41 -3.90
C SER A 81 4.34 6.65 -3.38
N ASP A 82 3.66 7.35 -4.27
CA ASP A 82 2.68 8.35 -3.85
C ASP A 82 1.39 7.68 -3.34
N ALA A 83 0.42 8.49 -2.93
CA ALA A 83 -0.82 7.98 -2.33
C ALA A 83 -1.67 7.19 -3.33
N ASP A 84 -1.80 7.67 -4.57
CA ASP A 84 -2.62 7.02 -5.59
C ASP A 84 -1.99 5.70 -6.04
N GLU A 85 -0.68 5.68 -6.29
CA GLU A 85 0.07 4.45 -6.57
C GLU A 85 -0.05 3.43 -5.42
N TRP A 86 0.10 3.89 -4.17
CA TRP A 86 -0.05 2.99 -3.04
C TRP A 86 -1.47 2.41 -2.95
N ILE A 87 -2.50 3.22 -3.21
CA ILE A 87 -3.90 2.77 -3.21
C ILE A 87 -4.13 1.74 -4.30
N GLU A 88 -3.72 2.06 -5.55
CA GLU A 88 -4.03 1.25 -6.72
C GLU A 88 -3.21 -0.04 -6.81
N ASP A 89 -1.91 0.06 -6.57
CA ASP A 89 -0.98 -1.04 -6.83
C ASP A 89 -0.76 -1.93 -5.59
N TYR A 90 -1.07 -1.41 -4.39
CA TYR A 90 -0.88 -2.17 -3.16
C TYR A 90 -2.15 -2.33 -2.33
N ALA A 91 -2.82 -1.24 -1.95
CA ALA A 91 -3.88 -1.29 -0.95
C ALA A 91 -5.12 -2.06 -1.42
N ILE A 92 -5.58 -1.82 -2.63
CA ILE A 92 -6.72 -2.52 -3.23
C ILE A 92 -6.41 -4.01 -3.45
N PRO A 93 -5.31 -4.39 -4.13
CA PRO A 93 -4.96 -5.80 -4.32
C PRO A 93 -4.79 -6.59 -3.02
N ASN A 94 -4.26 -5.95 -1.98
CA ASN A 94 -4.02 -6.58 -0.67
C ASN A 94 -5.19 -6.40 0.32
N ASN A 95 -6.34 -5.93 -0.17
CA ASN A 95 -7.56 -5.79 0.64
C ASN A 95 -7.32 -5.00 1.94
N ILE A 96 -6.64 -3.86 1.85
CA ILE A 96 -6.50 -2.92 2.97
C ILE A 96 -7.89 -2.41 3.38
N ALA A 97 -8.07 -2.13 4.67
CA ALA A 97 -9.36 -1.66 5.20
C ALA A 97 -9.84 -0.39 4.48
N PRO A 98 -11.10 -0.34 4.03
CA PRO A 98 -11.63 0.76 3.21
C PRO A 98 -11.47 2.15 3.85
N GLU A 99 -11.64 2.24 5.17
CA GLU A 99 -11.45 3.47 5.94
C GLU A 99 -9.99 3.95 5.93
N VAL A 100 -9.01 3.04 5.92
CA VAL A 100 -7.58 3.38 5.79
C VAL A 100 -7.29 3.89 4.39
N ILE A 101 -7.83 3.25 3.35
CA ILE A 101 -7.69 3.70 1.96
C ILE A 101 -8.31 5.08 1.78
N ALA A 102 -9.54 5.28 2.27
CA ALA A 102 -10.22 6.56 2.18
C ALA A 102 -9.47 7.67 2.94
N TRP A 103 -8.89 7.33 4.11
CA TRP A 103 -8.06 8.27 4.86
C TRP A 103 -6.81 8.69 4.05
N VAL A 104 -6.10 7.75 3.42
CA VAL A 104 -4.94 8.06 2.56
C VAL A 104 -5.36 8.91 1.35
N LYS A 105 -6.52 8.63 0.74
CA LYS A 105 -7.06 9.41 -0.38
C LYS A 105 -7.36 10.86 0.03
N GLN A 106 -7.85 11.07 1.27
CA GLN A 106 -8.12 12.39 1.82
C GLN A 106 -6.83 13.13 2.27
N PHE A 107 -5.82 12.39 2.73
CA PHE A 107 -4.57 12.92 3.24
C PHE A 107 -3.36 12.39 2.45
N PRO A 108 -3.28 12.64 1.12
CA PRO A 108 -2.21 12.08 0.29
C PRO A 108 -0.81 12.52 0.72
N HIS A 109 -0.69 13.68 1.38
CA HIS A 109 0.56 14.19 1.93
C HIS A 109 1.12 13.32 3.08
N ALA A 110 0.32 12.44 3.67
CA ALA A 110 0.79 11.47 4.68
C ALA A 110 1.81 10.46 4.12
N LEU A 111 1.87 10.29 2.80
CA LEU A 111 2.86 9.44 2.13
C LEU A 111 4.00 10.24 1.46
N LEU A 112 4.07 11.55 1.62
CA LEU A 112 5.18 12.36 1.11
C LEU A 112 6.48 12.15 1.92
N SER A 113 7.59 12.66 1.39
CA SER A 113 8.91 12.52 2.01
C SER A 113 9.30 13.78 2.79
N TYR A 114 9.98 13.60 3.90
CA TYR A 114 10.59 14.70 4.67
C TYR A 114 11.73 15.41 3.89
N THR A 115 12.23 14.79 2.82
CA THR A 115 13.23 15.42 1.93
C THR A 115 12.63 16.55 1.09
N ASP A 116 11.30 16.64 1.00
CA ASP A 116 10.61 17.80 0.43
C ASP A 116 10.52 18.92 1.48
N PRO A 117 11.13 20.08 1.25
CA PRO A 117 11.12 21.19 2.21
C PRO A 117 9.71 21.68 2.57
N SER A 118 8.73 21.51 1.68
CA SER A 118 7.33 21.88 1.93
C SER A 118 6.68 21.01 3.02
N GLN A 119 7.26 19.85 3.32
CA GLN A 119 6.73 18.88 4.28
C GLN A 119 7.33 19.01 5.70
N LYS A 120 8.08 20.07 5.96
CA LYS A 120 8.78 20.29 7.25
C LYS A 120 7.84 20.19 8.45
N ASP A 121 6.61 20.68 8.32
CA ASP A 121 5.63 20.70 9.40
C ASP A 121 4.55 19.61 9.28
N ASN A 122 4.71 18.68 8.33
CA ASN A 122 3.78 17.56 8.15
C ASN A 122 3.81 16.63 9.37
N PRO A 123 2.69 16.48 10.12
CA PRO A 123 2.67 15.73 11.38
C PRO A 123 2.68 14.21 11.19
N TYR A 124 2.42 13.73 9.97
CA TYR A 124 2.24 12.31 9.70
C TYR A 124 3.53 11.59 9.38
N ILE A 125 4.51 12.29 8.79
CA ILE A 125 5.72 11.69 8.26
C ILE A 125 6.90 11.73 9.24
N PHE A 126 7.86 10.83 9.04
CA PHE A 126 9.13 10.90 9.72
C PHE A 126 9.87 12.22 9.39
N ASN A 127 10.38 12.86 10.43
CA ASN A 127 11.24 14.03 10.28
C ASN A 127 12.42 13.91 11.26
N PRO A 128 13.66 13.74 10.76
CA PRO A 128 14.84 13.54 11.59
C PRO A 128 15.19 14.74 12.49
N THR A 129 14.64 15.93 12.19
CA THR A 129 14.88 17.15 12.97
C THR A 129 13.91 17.31 14.13
N ARG A 130 12.85 16.51 14.22
CA ARG A 130 11.90 16.54 15.32
C ARG A 130 12.39 15.66 16.46
N ALA A 131 12.49 16.26 17.65
CA ALA A 131 12.74 15.51 18.87
C ALA A 131 11.50 14.67 19.25
N GLY A 132 11.70 13.41 19.60
CA GLY A 132 10.67 12.52 20.10
C GLY A 132 10.58 11.21 19.33
N ILE A 133 10.18 10.16 20.04
CA ILE A 133 9.94 8.83 19.47
C ILE A 133 8.43 8.70 19.30
N SER A 134 7.92 9.08 18.16
CA SER A 134 6.52 8.83 17.80
C SER A 134 6.45 7.92 16.58
N ALA A 135 5.41 7.10 16.54
CA ALA A 135 5.08 6.36 15.33
C ALA A 135 4.73 7.34 14.20
N VAL A 136 4.98 6.95 12.97
CA VAL A 136 4.76 7.76 11.77
C VAL A 136 4.04 6.95 10.70
N VAL A 137 3.41 7.66 9.77
CA VAL A 137 2.75 7.04 8.63
C VAL A 137 3.79 6.57 7.62
N THR A 138 3.68 5.31 7.26
CA THR A 138 4.42 4.65 6.18
C THR A 138 3.51 3.63 5.51
N PRO A 139 3.79 3.15 4.30
CA PRO A 139 3.05 2.03 3.70
C PRO A 139 2.92 0.83 4.66
N ARG A 140 4.01 0.47 5.34
CA ARG A 140 4.03 -0.65 6.31
C ARG A 140 3.17 -0.38 7.55
N SER A 141 3.19 0.84 8.10
CA SER A 141 2.37 1.17 9.26
C SER A 141 0.89 1.29 8.90
N LEU A 142 0.55 1.70 7.68
CA LEU A 142 -0.84 1.70 7.17
C LEU A 142 -1.40 0.28 7.01
N GLU A 143 -0.59 -0.68 6.59
CA GLU A 143 -0.99 -2.09 6.56
C GLU A 143 -1.31 -2.60 7.97
N LYS A 144 -0.46 -2.29 8.95
CA LYS A 144 -0.74 -2.61 10.36
C LYS A 144 -2.00 -1.91 10.87
N ALA A 145 -2.19 -0.64 10.53
CA ALA A 145 -3.40 0.11 10.86
C ALA A 145 -4.65 -0.54 10.27
N SER A 146 -4.56 -1.08 9.05
CA SER A 146 -5.64 -1.85 8.42
C SER A 146 -6.01 -3.10 9.22
N HIS A 147 -5.01 -3.85 9.71
CA HIS A 147 -5.29 -5.01 10.56
C HIS A 147 -5.99 -4.62 11.87
N ILE A 148 -5.57 -3.52 12.49
CA ILE A 148 -6.21 -2.98 13.70
C ILE A 148 -7.65 -2.55 13.39
N ALA A 149 -7.87 -1.80 12.30
CA ALA A 149 -9.20 -1.34 11.89
C ALA A 149 -10.18 -2.50 11.66
N LYS A 150 -9.74 -3.56 10.99
CA LYS A 150 -10.54 -4.78 10.75
C LYS A 150 -10.94 -5.51 12.04
N GLN A 151 -10.19 -5.33 13.12
CA GLN A 151 -10.47 -5.95 14.43
C GLN A 151 -11.17 -5.00 15.41
N ARG A 152 -11.58 -3.80 14.96
CA ARG A 152 -12.16 -2.76 15.82
C ARG A 152 -13.34 -3.25 16.64
N SER A 153 -14.23 -4.03 16.04
CA SER A 153 -15.40 -4.60 16.75
C SER A 153 -15.04 -5.49 17.93
N THR A 154 -13.89 -6.17 17.86
CA THR A 154 -13.40 -7.06 18.93
C THR A 154 -12.58 -6.27 19.94
N LEU A 155 -11.77 -5.32 19.50
CA LEU A 155 -10.86 -4.55 20.34
C LEU A 155 -11.60 -3.47 21.17
N GLY A 156 -12.67 -2.93 20.64
CA GLY A 156 -13.33 -1.73 21.16
C GLY A 156 -12.55 -0.45 20.82
N ASP A 157 -13.22 0.68 20.91
CA ASP A 157 -12.68 1.97 20.41
C ASP A 157 -11.42 2.41 21.16
N ALA A 158 -11.40 2.32 22.50
CA ALA A 158 -10.28 2.77 23.31
C ALA A 158 -8.97 2.04 22.97
N LEU A 159 -9.01 0.71 22.86
CA LEU A 159 -7.82 -0.08 22.51
C LEU A 159 -7.43 0.12 21.05
N THR A 160 -8.40 0.22 20.15
CA THR A 160 -8.17 0.51 18.72
C THR A 160 -7.38 1.82 18.56
N ILE A 161 -7.81 2.91 19.22
CA ILE A 161 -7.14 4.20 19.15
C ILE A 161 -5.73 4.13 19.76
N SER A 162 -5.58 3.45 20.88
CA SER A 162 -4.27 3.28 21.51
C SER A 162 -3.28 2.54 20.60
N LEU A 163 -3.72 1.46 19.95
CA LEU A 163 -2.90 0.70 19.02
C LEU A 163 -2.58 1.49 17.74
N LEU A 164 -3.53 2.24 17.20
CA LEU A 164 -3.30 3.14 16.07
C LEU A 164 -2.30 4.24 16.40
N THR A 165 -2.43 4.86 17.59
CA THR A 165 -1.47 5.89 18.05
C THR A 165 -0.04 5.34 18.09
N GLY A 166 0.13 4.12 18.61
CA GLY A 166 1.43 3.44 18.61
C GLY A 166 1.92 2.97 17.24
N THR A 167 1.06 2.96 16.21
CA THR A 167 1.36 2.43 14.89
C THR A 167 1.57 3.52 13.83
N ILE A 168 0.71 4.54 13.79
CA ILE A 168 0.70 5.60 12.78
C ILE A 168 0.88 7.00 13.36
N GLY A 169 1.05 7.11 14.67
CA GLY A 169 1.22 8.37 15.38
C GLY A 169 -0.10 9.01 15.81
N GLU A 170 -0.01 9.96 16.74
CA GLU A 170 -1.17 10.58 17.39
C GLU A 170 -2.05 11.36 16.39
N SER A 171 -1.46 12.17 15.51
CA SER A 171 -2.21 12.98 14.54
C SER A 171 -3.01 12.08 13.58
N ALA A 172 -2.36 11.10 12.97
CA ALA A 172 -3.02 10.17 12.05
C ALA A 172 -4.08 9.30 12.75
N SER A 173 -3.82 8.86 13.99
CA SER A 173 -4.78 8.10 14.78
C SER A 173 -6.05 8.90 15.09
N ARG A 174 -5.90 10.17 15.46
CA ARG A 174 -7.04 11.08 15.73
C ARG A 174 -7.90 11.29 14.49
N ASP A 175 -7.27 11.52 13.35
CA ASP A 175 -8.00 11.69 12.08
C ASP A 175 -8.68 10.39 11.66
N MET A 176 -8.01 9.25 11.81
CA MET A 176 -8.58 7.93 11.51
C MET A 176 -9.81 7.62 12.37
N GLN A 177 -9.86 8.09 13.61
CA GLN A 177 -11.03 7.96 14.48
C GLN A 177 -12.27 8.67 13.90
N ALA A 178 -12.07 9.84 13.27
CA ALA A 178 -13.17 10.53 12.59
C ALA A 178 -13.74 9.70 11.44
N PHE A 179 -12.90 8.99 10.70
CA PHE A 179 -13.35 8.07 9.64
C PHE A 179 -14.16 6.90 10.20
N PHE A 180 -13.77 6.31 11.33
CA PHE A 180 -14.57 5.27 11.98
C PHE A 180 -15.98 5.75 12.36
N THR A 181 -16.09 6.98 12.84
CA THR A 181 -17.40 7.58 13.16
C THR A 181 -18.28 7.72 11.91
N VAL A 182 -17.67 7.95 10.75
CA VAL A 182 -18.39 7.99 9.47
C VAL A 182 -18.81 6.58 9.04
N VAL A 183 -17.90 5.59 9.14
CA VAL A 183 -18.19 4.18 8.83
C VAL A 183 -19.41 3.67 9.58
N ASP A 184 -19.53 4.00 10.87
CA ASP A 184 -20.63 3.54 11.72
C ASP A 184 -22.03 4.08 11.30
N LYS A 185 -22.05 5.11 10.46
CA LYS A 185 -23.29 5.72 9.92
C LYS A 185 -23.60 5.31 8.48
N LEU A 186 -22.73 4.55 7.85
CA LEU A 186 -22.93 4.09 6.48
C LEU A 186 -24.05 3.05 6.40
N PRO A 187 -24.78 2.98 5.27
CA PRO A 187 -25.69 1.87 5.02
C PRO A 187 -24.91 0.55 4.99
N THR A 188 -25.50 -0.49 5.56
CA THR A 188 -24.87 -1.81 5.53
C THR A 188 -24.84 -2.38 4.12
N TRP A 189 -23.86 -3.23 3.82
CA TRP A 189 -23.75 -3.89 2.52
C TRP A 189 -25.03 -4.64 2.15
N ASP A 190 -25.62 -5.36 3.12
CA ASP A 190 -26.86 -6.13 2.90
C ASP A 190 -28.04 -5.22 2.57
N ALA A 191 -28.15 -4.04 3.20
CA ALA A 191 -29.19 -3.07 2.87
C ALA A 191 -29.04 -2.53 1.43
N ILE A 192 -27.81 -2.30 0.98
CA ILE A 192 -27.53 -1.86 -0.38
C ILE A 192 -27.87 -2.94 -1.40
N VAL A 193 -27.40 -4.17 -1.19
CA VAL A 193 -27.63 -5.29 -2.11
C VAL A 193 -29.11 -5.70 -2.17
N SER A 194 -29.82 -5.62 -1.05
CA SER A 194 -31.24 -5.95 -0.99
C SER A 194 -32.13 -4.89 -1.67
N SER A 195 -31.75 -3.62 -1.61
CA SER A 195 -32.58 -2.51 -2.10
C SER A 195 -31.75 -1.42 -2.80
N PRO A 196 -31.03 -1.75 -3.88
CA PRO A 196 -30.02 -0.85 -4.47
C PRO A 196 -30.59 0.46 -5.01
N THR A 197 -31.87 0.46 -5.44
CA THR A 197 -32.52 1.64 -5.99
C THR A 197 -33.08 2.59 -4.92
N THR A 198 -33.27 2.13 -3.69
CA THR A 198 -33.90 2.89 -2.60
C THR A 198 -33.02 3.04 -1.37
N ALA A 199 -31.98 2.22 -1.19
CA ALA A 199 -31.05 2.36 -0.10
C ALA A 199 -30.46 3.80 -0.02
N LYS A 200 -30.32 4.30 1.21
CA LYS A 200 -29.89 5.69 1.46
C LYS A 200 -28.50 5.95 0.86
N LEU A 201 -28.36 7.05 0.13
CA LEU A 201 -27.05 7.54 -0.30
C LEU A 201 -26.43 8.42 0.80
N PRO A 202 -25.13 8.30 1.07
CA PRO A 202 -24.44 9.26 1.93
C PRO A 202 -24.38 10.64 1.27
N ASP A 203 -24.55 11.69 2.08
CA ASP A 203 -24.47 13.07 1.61
C ASP A 203 -23.03 13.61 1.61
N ASP A 204 -22.20 13.07 2.49
CA ASP A 204 -20.82 13.48 2.71
C ASP A 204 -19.83 12.77 1.76
N ALA A 205 -18.85 13.52 1.23
CA ALA A 205 -17.86 13.01 0.28
C ALA A 205 -16.94 11.93 0.88
N VAL A 206 -16.55 12.06 2.17
CA VAL A 206 -15.74 11.07 2.87
C VAL A 206 -16.54 9.77 3.03
N ALA A 207 -17.81 9.88 3.38
CA ALA A 207 -18.73 8.75 3.50
C ALA A 207 -18.88 7.99 2.17
N ARG A 208 -19.04 8.72 1.06
CA ARG A 208 -19.08 8.12 -0.30
C ARG A 208 -17.78 7.45 -0.66
N CYS A 209 -16.64 8.07 -0.36
CA CYS A 209 -15.31 7.51 -0.60
C CYS A 209 -15.11 6.18 0.14
N ILE A 210 -15.39 6.15 1.45
CA ILE A 210 -15.31 4.92 2.26
C ILE A 210 -16.23 3.85 1.70
N LEU A 211 -17.46 4.22 1.34
CA LEU A 211 -18.44 3.27 0.83
C LEU A 211 -18.02 2.66 -0.51
N VAL A 212 -17.43 3.45 -1.41
CA VAL A 212 -16.89 2.96 -2.68
C VAL A 212 -15.74 1.97 -2.44
N PHE A 213 -14.78 2.29 -1.58
CA PHE A 213 -13.70 1.35 -1.25
C PHE A 213 -14.20 0.12 -0.49
N SER A 214 -15.23 0.27 0.35
CA SER A 214 -15.91 -0.86 0.99
C SER A 214 -16.57 -1.79 -0.04
N ALA A 215 -17.19 -1.21 -1.06
CA ALA A 215 -17.78 -1.97 -2.16
C ALA A 215 -16.71 -2.68 -3.01
N ILE A 216 -15.58 -2.03 -3.30
CA ILE A 216 -14.47 -2.65 -4.00
C ILE A 216 -13.97 -3.88 -3.24
N ALA A 217 -13.89 -3.83 -1.92
CA ALA A 217 -13.49 -4.97 -1.10
C ALA A 217 -14.52 -6.11 -1.12
N ARG A 218 -15.83 -5.78 -1.08
CA ARG A 218 -16.94 -6.74 -0.84
C ARG A 218 -17.63 -7.27 -2.09
N VAL A 219 -17.56 -6.55 -3.21
CA VAL A 219 -18.28 -6.93 -4.42
C VAL A 219 -17.81 -8.28 -4.96
N GLU A 220 -18.78 -9.11 -5.28
CA GLU A 220 -18.64 -10.42 -5.90
C GLU A 220 -19.48 -10.49 -7.18
N LYS A 221 -19.35 -11.60 -7.93
CA LYS A 221 -20.02 -11.76 -9.22
C LYS A 221 -21.54 -11.57 -9.15
N ASP A 222 -22.17 -12.06 -8.10
CA ASP A 222 -23.64 -12.01 -7.89
C ASP A 222 -24.12 -10.67 -7.32
N THR A 223 -23.27 -9.90 -6.66
CA THR A 223 -23.61 -8.61 -6.06
C THR A 223 -23.24 -7.41 -6.94
N LEU A 224 -22.38 -7.58 -7.95
CA LEU A 224 -21.90 -6.48 -8.79
C LEU A 224 -23.03 -5.70 -9.48
N SER A 225 -24.01 -6.40 -10.08
CA SER A 225 -25.16 -5.74 -10.72
C SER A 225 -25.96 -4.87 -9.74
N LYS A 226 -26.13 -5.34 -8.51
CA LYS A 226 -26.82 -4.59 -7.45
C LYS A 226 -26.01 -3.35 -7.05
N TRP A 227 -24.71 -3.52 -6.88
CA TRP A 227 -23.85 -2.39 -6.60
C TRP A 227 -23.84 -1.36 -7.75
N MET A 228 -23.78 -1.81 -9.00
CA MET A 228 -23.85 -0.89 -10.16
C MET A 228 -25.14 -0.07 -10.15
N GLN A 229 -26.28 -0.68 -9.86
CA GLN A 229 -27.56 0.06 -9.70
C GLN A 229 -27.51 1.11 -8.58
N TYR A 230 -26.83 0.79 -7.48
CA TYR A 230 -26.68 1.72 -6.36
C TYR A 230 -25.70 2.86 -6.68
N VAL A 231 -24.49 2.56 -7.16
CA VAL A 231 -23.43 3.55 -7.40
C VAL A 231 -23.79 4.51 -8.53
N GLN A 232 -24.58 4.07 -9.52
CA GLN A 232 -25.05 4.94 -10.61
C GLN A 232 -25.99 6.07 -10.13
N ARG A 233 -26.50 6.00 -8.91
CA ARG A 233 -27.28 7.08 -8.27
C ARG A 233 -26.38 8.16 -7.64
N MET A 234 -25.06 7.90 -7.53
CA MET A 234 -24.06 8.88 -7.09
C MET A 234 -23.54 9.71 -8.28
N ASP A 235 -22.80 10.76 -7.99
CA ASP A 235 -22.11 11.57 -9.00
C ASP A 235 -21.09 10.73 -9.81
N LYS A 236 -20.79 11.15 -11.02
CA LYS A 236 -19.91 10.43 -11.96
C LYS A 236 -18.52 10.14 -11.40
N GLU A 237 -18.02 11.01 -10.54
CA GLU A 237 -16.74 10.86 -9.87
C GLU A 237 -16.68 9.54 -9.07
N TRP A 238 -17.72 9.25 -8.28
CA TRP A 238 -17.78 8.02 -7.45
C TRP A 238 -17.98 6.76 -8.29
N GLN A 239 -18.75 6.88 -9.37
CA GLN A 239 -18.89 5.80 -10.34
C GLN A 239 -17.55 5.47 -11.00
N ALA A 240 -16.80 6.48 -11.43
CA ALA A 240 -15.49 6.35 -12.02
C ALA A 240 -14.48 5.76 -11.02
N LEU A 241 -14.44 6.29 -9.79
CA LEU A 241 -13.58 5.77 -8.73
C LEU A 241 -13.81 4.27 -8.50
N PHE A 242 -15.08 3.83 -8.42
CA PHE A 242 -15.38 2.41 -8.31
C PHE A 242 -14.87 1.62 -9.52
N ALA A 243 -15.24 2.04 -10.73
CA ALA A 243 -14.97 1.27 -11.94
C ALA A 243 -13.47 1.14 -12.25
N THR A 244 -12.69 2.21 -12.08
CA THR A 244 -11.24 2.18 -12.28
C THR A 244 -10.54 1.37 -11.19
N SER A 245 -10.92 1.59 -9.93
CA SER A 245 -10.27 0.94 -8.79
C SER A 245 -10.60 -0.56 -8.68
N VAL A 246 -11.83 -1.00 -8.96
CA VAL A 246 -12.18 -2.44 -8.92
C VAL A 246 -11.38 -3.24 -9.94
N MET A 247 -11.00 -2.63 -11.06
CA MET A 247 -10.17 -3.24 -12.09
C MET A 247 -8.70 -3.40 -11.67
N LYS A 248 -8.26 -2.75 -10.61
CA LYS A 248 -6.92 -2.96 -10.00
C LYS A 248 -6.86 -4.27 -9.18
N SER A 249 -7.99 -4.89 -8.90
CA SER A 249 -8.05 -6.19 -8.21
C SER A 249 -8.07 -7.34 -9.24
N PRO A 250 -6.97 -8.11 -9.42
CA PRO A 250 -6.91 -9.19 -10.42
C PRO A 250 -8.02 -10.23 -10.24
N ALA A 251 -8.40 -10.52 -9.00
CA ALA A 251 -9.46 -11.46 -8.68
C ALA A 251 -10.86 -11.02 -9.16
N LYS A 252 -11.05 -9.71 -9.41
CA LYS A 252 -12.36 -9.14 -9.73
C LYS A 252 -12.51 -8.76 -11.21
N GLN A 253 -11.41 -8.57 -11.91
CA GLN A 253 -11.41 -8.17 -13.33
C GLN A 253 -12.29 -9.04 -14.20
N SER A 254 -12.17 -10.38 -14.08
CA SER A 254 -12.86 -11.33 -14.96
C SER A 254 -14.38 -11.20 -14.88
N PHE A 255 -14.95 -11.11 -13.68
CA PHE A 255 -16.38 -10.99 -13.54
C PHE A 255 -16.89 -9.56 -13.81
N CYS A 256 -16.07 -8.52 -13.57
CA CYS A 256 -16.42 -7.14 -13.93
C CYS A 256 -16.61 -7.01 -15.46
N VAL A 257 -15.66 -7.47 -16.26
CA VAL A 257 -15.75 -7.40 -17.72
C VAL A 257 -16.84 -8.29 -18.32
N MET A 258 -17.32 -9.28 -17.58
CA MET A 258 -18.44 -10.13 -18.00
C MET A 258 -19.80 -9.59 -17.58
N ASN A 259 -19.85 -8.69 -16.60
CA ASN A 259 -21.09 -8.15 -16.08
C ASN A 259 -21.70 -7.13 -17.06
N LYS A 260 -23.00 -7.27 -17.34
CA LYS A 260 -23.68 -6.42 -18.33
C LYS A 260 -23.74 -4.96 -17.89
N GLU A 261 -24.19 -4.70 -16.68
CA GLU A 261 -24.36 -3.34 -16.14
C GLU A 261 -23.01 -2.60 -16.05
N PHE A 262 -21.95 -3.31 -15.70
CA PHE A 262 -20.60 -2.74 -15.68
C PHE A 262 -20.12 -2.40 -17.12
N LYS A 263 -20.31 -3.29 -18.07
CA LYS A 263 -19.96 -3.05 -19.48
C LYS A 263 -20.75 -1.88 -20.08
N ASP A 264 -22.06 -1.87 -19.89
CA ASP A 264 -22.93 -0.79 -20.40
C ASP A 264 -22.50 0.55 -19.83
N TRP A 265 -22.16 0.59 -18.54
CA TRP A 265 -21.63 1.79 -17.90
C TRP A 265 -20.26 2.19 -18.47
N ALA A 266 -19.31 1.24 -18.65
CA ALA A 266 -17.99 1.49 -19.21
C ALA A 266 -18.06 2.04 -20.64
N LEU A 267 -18.92 1.45 -21.48
CA LEU A 267 -19.17 1.92 -22.84
C LEU A 267 -19.74 3.35 -22.87
N ALA A 268 -20.66 3.67 -21.95
CA ALA A 268 -21.23 5.02 -21.86
C ALA A 268 -20.26 6.07 -21.30
N ASN A 269 -19.13 5.65 -20.70
CA ASN A 269 -18.14 6.52 -20.07
C ASN A 269 -16.71 6.25 -20.57
N GLN A 270 -16.54 5.87 -21.86
CA GLN A 270 -15.24 5.52 -22.47
C GLN A 270 -14.15 6.59 -22.33
N TRP A 271 -14.54 7.84 -22.18
CA TRP A 271 -13.64 8.97 -21.98
C TRP A 271 -12.88 8.96 -20.63
N LEU A 272 -13.21 8.03 -19.73
CA LEU A 272 -12.56 7.86 -18.40
C LEU A 272 -11.38 6.87 -18.44
N PHE A 273 -11.19 6.12 -19.54
CA PHE A 273 -10.22 5.03 -19.66
C PHE A 273 -9.12 5.32 -20.67
#